data_ce22765e029bf193af910403cdb1a8b6
#
_entry.id   ce22765e029bf193af910403cdb1a8b6
#
_cell.length_a   1.000
_cell.length_b   1.000
_cell.length_c   1.000
_cell.angle_alpha   90.00
_cell.angle_beta   90.00
_cell.angle_gamma   90.00
#
_symmetry.space_group_name_H-M   'P 1'
#
loop_
_entity.id
_entity.type
_entity.pdbx_description
1 polymer ?
#
loop_
_entity_poly.entity_id
_entity_poly.type
_entity_poly.pdbx_seq_one_letter_code
_entity_poly.pdbx_strand_id
1 'polypeptide(L)'
;MRIFGLTKGQYSLLDLIRSVIRLTGPAAVRLSTWSTGIRDAETAAWMMGQGDITTLQLLVDRSFPGRQPLYAGRITALFGDRSIVVTRVHAKIALISSGDWRIVIRSSMNLNRNPRFEQWDLDDDPALYAFVAAWFDELEATAPHGMMFQESSAEAAFKSALSGRVSDADIVAELTGADAVKPGDEQRPHTADSIDFGDFGEIEW
;
A
#
# COMPACT_ATOMS: atom_id res chain seq x y z
N MET A 1 4.85 21.49 8.44
CA MET A 1 5.92 20.54 8.91
C MET A 1 6.44 19.79 7.70
N ARG A 2 7.76 19.57 7.63
CA ARG A 2 8.34 18.75 6.55
C ARG A 2 9.36 17.80 7.16
N ILE A 3 9.24 16.52 6.83
CA ILE A 3 10.11 15.45 7.34
C ILE A 3 10.64 14.67 6.14
N PHE A 4 11.94 14.39 6.12
CA PHE A 4 12.56 13.47 5.17
C PHE A 4 13.13 12.26 5.91
N GLY A 5 13.00 11.08 5.33
CA GLY A 5 13.49 9.86 5.94
C GLY A 5 14.01 8.83 4.93
N LEU A 6 14.82 7.92 5.47
CA LEU A 6 15.35 6.77 4.76
C LEU A 6 14.96 5.49 5.51
N THR A 7 14.75 4.41 4.78
CA THR A 7 14.56 3.09 5.36
C THR A 7 15.38 2.06 4.59
N LYS A 8 15.74 1.00 5.27
CA LYS A 8 16.40 -0.18 4.69
C LYS A 8 15.52 -1.41 4.91
N GLY A 9 14.20 -1.25 4.68
CA GLY A 9 13.21 -2.30 4.88
C GLY A 9 12.76 -2.50 6.33
N GLN A 10 13.05 -1.54 7.25
CA GLN A 10 12.58 -1.61 8.63
C GLN A 10 11.07 -1.50 8.70
N TYR A 11 10.48 -0.70 7.81
CA TYR A 11 9.04 -0.44 7.72
C TYR A 11 8.60 -0.25 6.27
N SER A 12 7.32 -0.39 6.01
CA SER A 12 6.68 -0.18 4.71
C SER A 12 6.03 1.21 4.62
N LEU A 13 5.57 1.58 3.43
CA LEU A 13 4.77 2.80 3.25
C LEU A 13 3.49 2.75 4.10
N LEU A 14 2.89 1.57 4.28
CA LEU A 14 1.71 1.43 5.14
C LEU A 14 2.04 1.64 6.63
N ASP A 15 3.21 1.23 7.09
CA ASP A 15 3.64 1.49 8.46
C ASP A 15 3.78 3.01 8.72
N LEU A 16 4.27 3.80 7.74
CA LEU A 16 4.28 5.26 7.82
C LEU A 16 2.87 5.83 7.88
N ILE A 17 1.97 5.41 7.00
CA ILE A 17 0.57 5.84 7.00
C ILE A 17 -0.08 5.55 8.36
N ARG A 18 0.13 4.35 8.90
CA ARG A 18 -0.37 3.94 10.21
C ARG A 18 0.17 4.83 11.33
N SER A 19 1.46 5.17 11.30
CA SER A 19 2.07 6.06 12.29
C SER A 19 1.47 7.47 12.24
N VAL A 20 1.22 8.00 11.05
CA VAL A 20 0.55 9.29 10.86
C VAL A 20 -0.87 9.23 11.43
N ILE A 21 -1.66 8.22 11.09
CA ILE A 21 -3.05 8.06 11.56
C ILE A 21 -3.12 7.95 13.09
N ARG A 22 -2.15 7.28 13.73
CA ARG A 22 -2.06 7.24 15.19
C ARG A 22 -1.89 8.62 15.84
N LEU A 23 -1.23 9.54 15.15
CA LEU A 23 -0.98 10.89 15.64
C LEU A 23 -2.10 11.87 15.29
N THR A 24 -2.76 11.68 14.15
CA THR A 24 -3.76 12.60 13.61
C THR A 24 -5.20 12.18 13.85
N GLY A 25 -5.41 10.90 14.21
CA GLY A 25 -6.73 10.28 14.34
C GLY A 25 -7.23 9.64 13.03
N PRO A 26 -8.45 9.07 13.05
CA PRO A 26 -9.05 8.41 11.90
C PRO A 26 -9.02 9.27 10.63
N ALA A 27 -8.68 8.66 9.50
CA ALA A 27 -8.37 9.40 8.29
C ALA A 27 -8.95 8.79 7.01
N ALA A 28 -9.28 9.65 6.05
CA ALA A 28 -9.42 9.26 4.65
C ALA A 28 -8.02 9.14 4.03
N VAL A 29 -7.77 8.05 3.32
CA VAL A 29 -6.47 7.75 2.69
C VAL A 29 -6.66 7.57 1.19
N ARG A 30 -5.82 8.27 0.40
CA ARG A 30 -5.69 8.06 -1.05
C ARG A 30 -4.25 7.67 -1.32
N LEU A 31 -4.03 6.58 -2.03
CA LEU A 31 -2.72 5.97 -2.18
C LEU A 31 -2.46 5.60 -3.64
N SER A 32 -1.32 5.99 -4.19
CA SER A 32 -0.83 5.50 -5.47
C SER A 32 0.38 4.58 -5.29
N THR A 33 0.42 3.49 -6.05
CA THR A 33 1.51 2.52 -6.01
C THR A 33 1.64 1.77 -7.33
N TRP A 34 2.85 1.35 -7.66
CA TRP A 34 3.10 0.50 -8.82
C TRP A 34 2.78 -0.98 -8.55
N SER A 35 2.92 -1.42 -7.30
CA SER A 35 2.62 -2.79 -6.84
C SER A 35 2.24 -2.79 -5.37
N THR A 36 1.53 -3.83 -4.95
CA THR A 36 1.04 -4.00 -3.58
C THR A 36 1.35 -5.42 -3.10
N GLY A 37 1.82 -5.54 -1.86
CA GLY A 37 1.94 -6.82 -1.16
C GLY A 37 0.64 -7.18 -0.43
N ILE A 38 0.34 -8.47 -0.32
CA ILE A 38 -0.87 -8.96 0.35
C ILE A 38 -0.91 -8.52 1.82
N ARG A 39 0.20 -8.64 2.53
CA ARG A 39 0.28 -8.29 3.96
C ARG A 39 -0.10 -6.83 4.21
N ASP A 40 0.42 -5.91 3.41
CA ASP A 40 0.11 -4.49 3.57
C ASP A 40 -1.35 -4.21 3.19
N ALA A 41 -1.88 -4.87 2.14
CA ALA A 41 -3.28 -4.77 1.77
C ALA A 41 -4.21 -5.30 2.88
N GLU A 42 -3.91 -6.45 3.47
CA GLU A 42 -4.68 -7.02 4.58
C GLU A 42 -4.60 -6.15 5.84
N THR A 43 -3.43 -5.55 6.12
CA THR A 43 -3.28 -4.60 7.21
C THR A 43 -4.12 -3.34 6.98
N ALA A 44 -4.13 -2.79 5.76
CA ALA A 44 -4.98 -1.65 5.42
C ALA A 44 -6.48 -1.99 5.55
N ALA A 45 -6.90 -3.18 5.10
CA ALA A 45 -8.27 -3.65 5.27
C ALA A 45 -8.65 -3.82 6.75
N TRP A 46 -7.74 -4.34 7.57
CA TRP A 46 -7.93 -4.42 9.02
C TRP A 46 -8.10 -3.02 9.63
N MET A 47 -7.25 -2.04 9.26
CA MET A 47 -7.36 -0.65 9.72
C MET A 47 -8.69 -0.02 9.31
N MET A 48 -9.23 -0.34 8.13
CA MET A 48 -10.58 0.07 7.72
C MET A 48 -11.64 -0.55 8.62
N GLY A 49 -11.52 -1.84 8.95
CA GLY A 49 -12.42 -2.53 9.87
C GLY A 49 -12.40 -1.97 11.30
N GLN A 50 -11.28 -1.39 11.74
CA GLN A 50 -11.16 -0.70 13.03
C GLN A 50 -11.65 0.76 12.98
N GLY A 51 -11.91 1.32 11.80
CA GLY A 51 -12.28 2.72 11.63
C GLY A 51 -11.08 3.68 11.61
N ASP A 52 -9.85 3.19 11.67
CA ASP A 52 -8.64 4.02 11.56
C ASP A 52 -8.53 4.64 10.16
N ILE A 53 -8.82 3.85 9.12
CA ILE A 53 -8.99 4.33 7.76
C ILE A 53 -10.50 4.42 7.48
N THR A 54 -11.01 5.63 7.36
CA THR A 54 -12.44 5.88 7.13
C THR A 54 -12.86 5.64 5.68
N THR A 55 -11.97 5.94 4.74
CA THR A 55 -12.11 5.64 3.32
C THR A 55 -10.74 5.36 2.72
N LEU A 56 -10.69 4.45 1.76
CA LEU A 56 -9.48 4.15 1.00
C LEU A 56 -9.75 4.28 -0.49
N GLN A 57 -8.90 5.03 -1.20
CA GLN A 57 -8.79 5.03 -2.65
C GLN A 57 -7.39 4.54 -3.04
N LEU A 58 -7.32 3.55 -3.90
CA LEU A 58 -6.06 2.94 -4.35
C LEU A 58 -5.88 3.13 -5.85
N LEU A 59 -4.85 3.87 -6.25
CA LEU A 59 -4.41 3.96 -7.64
C LEU A 59 -3.30 2.93 -7.89
N VAL A 60 -3.53 2.01 -8.82
CA VAL A 60 -2.57 0.96 -9.17
C VAL A 60 -2.15 1.05 -10.63
N ASP A 61 -0.92 0.63 -10.91
CA ASP A 61 -0.46 0.56 -12.29
C ASP A 61 -1.21 -0.51 -13.09
N ARG A 62 -1.57 -0.17 -14.33
CA ARG A 62 -2.32 -1.06 -15.22
C ARG A 62 -1.63 -2.39 -15.51
N SER A 63 -0.32 -2.48 -15.34
CA SER A 63 0.42 -3.72 -15.52
C SER A 63 0.31 -4.65 -14.30
N PHE A 64 -0.12 -4.14 -13.15
CA PHE A 64 -0.16 -4.90 -11.91
C PHE A 64 -1.08 -6.14 -11.98
N PRO A 65 -2.34 -6.06 -12.47
CA PRO A 65 -3.21 -7.23 -12.56
C PRO A 65 -2.62 -8.35 -13.44
N GLY A 66 -1.97 -7.98 -14.54
CA GLY A 66 -1.36 -8.97 -15.43
C GLY A 66 -0.07 -9.59 -14.89
N ARG A 67 0.70 -8.82 -14.08
CA ARG A 67 1.94 -9.31 -13.46
C ARG A 67 1.71 -10.16 -12.22
N GLN A 68 0.65 -9.85 -11.47
CA GLN A 68 0.35 -10.46 -10.18
C GLN A 68 -1.16 -10.71 -10.03
N PRO A 69 -1.77 -11.59 -10.84
CA PRO A 69 -3.22 -11.76 -10.89
C PRO A 69 -3.83 -12.23 -9.57
N LEU A 70 -3.14 -13.11 -8.82
CA LEU A 70 -3.62 -13.58 -7.52
C LEU A 70 -3.67 -12.44 -6.49
N TYR A 71 -2.64 -11.59 -6.46
CA TYR A 71 -2.61 -10.41 -5.58
C TYR A 71 -3.71 -9.41 -5.96
N ALA A 72 -3.88 -9.17 -7.25
CA ALA A 72 -4.91 -8.27 -7.76
C ALA A 72 -6.32 -8.77 -7.36
N GLY A 73 -6.60 -10.07 -7.52
CA GLY A 73 -7.87 -10.69 -7.06
C GLY A 73 -8.09 -10.52 -5.55
N ARG A 74 -7.05 -10.75 -4.74
CA ARG A 74 -7.15 -10.57 -3.28
C ARG A 74 -7.41 -9.12 -2.89
N ILE A 75 -6.72 -8.17 -3.52
CA ILE A 75 -6.89 -6.73 -3.27
C ILE A 75 -8.29 -6.27 -3.67
N THR A 76 -8.81 -6.73 -4.81
CA THR A 76 -10.20 -6.48 -5.21
C THR A 76 -11.19 -7.03 -4.20
N ALA A 77 -10.96 -8.23 -3.68
CA ALA A 77 -11.82 -8.83 -2.65
C ALA A 77 -11.79 -8.05 -1.33
N LEU A 78 -10.65 -7.43 -0.96
CA LEU A 78 -10.50 -6.64 0.27
C LEU A 78 -11.15 -5.26 0.17
N PHE A 79 -10.98 -4.56 -0.96
CA PHE A 79 -11.33 -3.14 -1.06
C PHE A 79 -12.53 -2.86 -1.96
N GLY A 80 -12.91 -3.81 -2.83
CA GLY A 80 -13.94 -3.63 -3.85
C GLY A 80 -13.46 -2.77 -5.04
N ASP A 81 -14.09 -2.98 -6.20
CA ASP A 81 -13.70 -2.32 -7.43
C ASP A 81 -13.76 -0.78 -7.38
N ARG A 82 -14.73 -0.22 -6.66
CA ARG A 82 -14.91 1.23 -6.56
C ARG A 82 -13.75 1.95 -5.90
N SER A 83 -13.06 1.28 -4.98
CA SER A 83 -11.92 1.84 -4.26
C SER A 83 -10.62 1.77 -5.07
N ILE A 84 -10.63 1.09 -6.21
CA ILE A 84 -9.44 0.82 -7.01
C ILE A 84 -9.56 1.51 -8.35
N VAL A 85 -8.59 2.37 -8.67
CA VAL A 85 -8.45 3.06 -9.96
C VAL A 85 -7.21 2.51 -10.66
N VAL A 86 -7.36 2.05 -11.89
CA VAL A 86 -6.29 1.44 -12.67
C VAL A 86 -5.82 2.41 -13.75
N THR A 87 -4.54 2.80 -13.68
CA THR A 87 -3.97 3.78 -14.60
C THR A 87 -2.49 3.50 -14.85
N ARG A 88 -1.81 4.35 -15.62
CA ARG A 88 -0.35 4.30 -15.78
C ARG A 88 0.30 5.10 -14.67
N VAL A 89 0.61 4.45 -13.55
CA VAL A 89 1.20 5.12 -12.39
C VAL A 89 2.44 4.39 -11.87
N HIS A 90 3.50 5.14 -11.64
CA HIS A 90 4.70 4.66 -10.94
C HIS A 90 4.99 5.49 -9.68
N ALA A 91 4.26 6.58 -9.46
CA ALA A 91 4.35 7.38 -8.26
C ALA A 91 3.90 6.58 -7.03
N LYS A 92 4.58 6.75 -5.90
CA LYS A 92 4.20 6.21 -4.61
C LYS A 92 3.91 7.41 -3.70
N ILE A 93 2.65 7.76 -3.65
CA ILE A 93 2.16 8.94 -2.94
C ILE A 93 0.98 8.50 -2.07
N ALA A 94 0.96 8.96 -0.82
CA ALA A 94 -0.21 8.85 0.03
C ALA A 94 -0.70 10.24 0.42
N LEU A 95 -2.01 10.44 0.31
CA LEU A 95 -2.72 11.58 0.88
C LEU A 95 -3.48 11.10 2.10
N ILE A 96 -3.32 11.81 3.22
CA ILE A 96 -4.01 11.52 4.48
C ILE A 96 -4.76 12.78 4.91
N SER A 97 -6.08 12.63 5.09
CA SER A 97 -6.96 13.70 5.56
C SER A 97 -7.64 13.29 6.85
N SER A 98 -7.34 13.98 7.95
CA SER A 98 -7.91 13.74 9.28
C SER A 98 -8.11 15.05 10.01
N GLY A 99 -9.34 15.38 10.37
CA GLY A 99 -9.63 16.71 10.96
C GLY A 99 -9.06 17.83 10.10
N ASP A 100 -8.19 18.66 10.70
CA ASP A 100 -7.51 19.76 10.03
C ASP A 100 -6.23 19.32 9.29
N TRP A 101 -5.76 18.09 9.51
CA TRP A 101 -4.55 17.59 8.88
C TRP A 101 -4.73 17.28 7.40
N ARG A 102 -3.78 17.75 6.60
CA ARG A 102 -3.69 17.53 5.15
C ARG A 102 -2.27 17.11 4.83
N ILE A 103 -2.00 15.81 4.88
CA ILE A 103 -0.65 15.27 4.82
C ILE A 103 -0.42 14.59 3.48
N VAL A 104 0.71 14.89 2.88
CA VAL A 104 1.24 14.25 1.67
C VAL A 104 2.48 13.45 2.06
N ILE A 105 2.48 12.17 1.79
CA ILE A 105 3.70 11.33 1.84
C ILE A 105 4.10 11.02 0.40
N ARG A 106 5.35 11.32 0.05
CA ARG A 106 5.97 10.93 -1.23
C ARG A 106 7.06 9.92 -0.93
N SER A 107 7.16 8.86 -1.71
CA SER A 107 8.07 7.76 -1.41
C SER A 107 8.59 7.06 -2.66
N SER A 108 9.72 6.39 -2.52
CA SER A 108 10.16 5.37 -3.47
C SER A 108 9.57 3.98 -3.16
N MET A 109 9.04 3.79 -1.93
CA MET A 109 8.44 2.53 -1.48
C MET A 109 7.13 2.24 -2.20
N ASN A 110 6.99 1.04 -2.74
CA ASN A 110 5.67 0.50 -3.07
C ASN A 110 4.91 0.10 -1.78
N LEU A 111 3.64 -0.27 -1.92
CA LEU A 111 2.84 -0.80 -0.82
C LEU A 111 3.22 -2.27 -0.56
N ASN A 112 4.49 -2.48 -0.26
CA ASN A 112 5.05 -3.76 0.15
C ASN A 112 6.34 -3.52 0.93
N ARG A 113 6.62 -4.40 1.88
CA ARG A 113 7.89 -4.36 2.59
C ARG A 113 9.01 -4.88 1.69
N ASN A 114 10.10 -4.11 1.57
CA ASN A 114 11.22 -4.47 0.73
C ASN A 114 12.53 -4.17 1.46
N PRO A 115 13.50 -5.12 1.57
CA PRO A 115 14.78 -4.90 2.23
C PRO A 115 15.77 -4.10 1.36
N ARG A 116 15.30 -3.00 0.77
CA ARG A 116 16.08 -2.05 -0.04
C ARG A 116 16.18 -0.71 0.66
N PHE A 117 17.17 0.08 0.25
CA PHE A 117 17.18 1.49 0.61
C PHE A 117 16.06 2.20 -0.12
N GLU A 118 15.19 2.83 0.65
CA GLU A 118 14.06 3.59 0.16
C GLU A 118 14.06 4.95 0.85
N GLN A 119 13.57 5.95 0.14
CA GLN A 119 13.37 7.30 0.67
C GLN A 119 11.90 7.63 0.78
N TRP A 120 11.58 8.55 1.67
CA TRP A 120 10.26 9.13 1.77
C TRP A 120 10.36 10.56 2.32
N ASP A 121 9.39 11.35 2.03
CA ASP A 121 9.15 12.62 2.70
C ASP A 121 7.67 12.78 3.04
N LEU A 122 7.41 13.56 4.07
CA LEU A 122 6.09 13.90 4.57
C LEU A 122 5.98 15.42 4.66
N ASP A 123 4.86 15.96 4.19
CA ASP A 123 4.59 17.38 4.19
C ASP A 123 3.12 17.64 4.56
N ASP A 124 2.86 18.68 5.38
CA ASP A 124 1.50 19.11 5.75
C ASP A 124 1.08 20.43 5.07
N ASP A 125 1.77 20.80 3.98
CA ASP A 125 1.42 21.98 3.19
C ASP A 125 0.05 21.79 2.51
N PRO A 126 -0.97 22.62 2.85
CA PRO A 126 -2.28 22.51 2.25
C PRO A 126 -2.30 22.75 0.74
N ALA A 127 -1.40 23.58 0.21
CA ALA A 127 -1.32 23.86 -1.23
C ALA A 127 -0.78 22.65 -1.98
N LEU A 128 0.26 22.00 -1.44
CA LEU A 128 0.78 20.74 -1.97
C LEU A 128 -0.28 19.64 -1.91
N TYR A 129 -0.99 19.53 -0.78
CA TYR A 129 -2.07 18.55 -0.63
C TYR A 129 -3.16 18.79 -1.70
N ALA A 130 -3.63 20.01 -1.87
CA ALA A 130 -4.65 20.36 -2.86
C ALA A 130 -4.19 20.05 -4.29
N PHE A 131 -2.94 20.35 -4.62
CA PHE A 131 -2.35 20.04 -5.94
C PHE A 131 -2.36 18.53 -6.20
N VAL A 132 -1.91 17.72 -5.25
CA VAL A 132 -1.87 16.27 -5.41
C VAL A 132 -3.29 15.68 -5.38
N ALA A 133 -4.19 16.21 -4.56
CA ALA A 133 -5.59 15.78 -4.52
C ALA A 133 -6.28 15.98 -5.87
N ALA A 134 -6.07 17.12 -6.52
CA ALA A 134 -6.61 17.39 -7.86
C ALA A 134 -6.14 16.35 -8.90
N TRP A 135 -4.89 15.90 -8.82
CA TRP A 135 -4.39 14.83 -9.67
C TRP A 135 -5.10 13.49 -9.41
N PHE A 136 -5.37 13.15 -8.14
CA PHE A 136 -6.15 11.96 -7.80
C PHE A 136 -7.59 12.08 -8.32
N ASP A 137 -8.21 13.26 -8.19
CA ASP A 137 -9.60 13.52 -8.66
C ASP A 137 -9.71 13.38 -10.19
N GLU A 138 -8.73 13.89 -10.93
CA GLU A 138 -8.66 13.74 -12.39
C GLU A 138 -8.57 12.27 -12.80
N LEU A 139 -7.70 11.49 -12.15
CA LEU A 139 -7.54 10.07 -12.45
C LEU A 139 -8.77 9.26 -12.06
N GLU A 140 -9.41 9.57 -10.92
CA GLU A 140 -10.66 8.94 -10.51
C GLU A 140 -11.78 9.17 -11.53
N ALA A 141 -11.88 10.39 -12.08
CA ALA A 141 -12.91 10.75 -13.05
C ALA A 141 -12.67 10.16 -14.44
N THR A 142 -11.43 9.87 -14.80
CA THR A 142 -11.06 9.52 -16.19
C THR A 142 -10.59 8.10 -16.39
N ALA A 143 -10.06 7.44 -15.36
CA ALA A 143 -9.53 6.10 -15.44
C ALA A 143 -10.56 5.03 -15.04
N PRO A 144 -10.42 3.80 -15.53
CA PRO A 144 -11.31 2.71 -15.17
C PRO A 144 -11.18 2.34 -13.69
N HIS A 145 -12.31 2.02 -13.07
CA HIS A 145 -12.41 1.46 -11.73
C HIS A 145 -12.38 -0.07 -11.78
N GLY A 146 -11.76 -0.65 -10.76
CA GLY A 146 -11.61 -2.09 -10.63
C GLY A 146 -10.48 -2.67 -11.48
N MET A 147 -9.93 -3.77 -11.02
CA MET A 147 -8.94 -4.51 -11.76
C MET A 147 -9.66 -5.51 -12.67
N MET A 148 -10.01 -5.06 -13.90
CA MET A 148 -10.60 -5.95 -14.90
C MET A 148 -9.62 -7.08 -15.21
N PHE A 149 -9.94 -8.26 -14.75
CA PHE A 149 -9.27 -9.47 -15.16
C PHE A 149 -9.78 -9.85 -16.55
N GLN A 150 -8.89 -9.98 -17.53
CA GLN A 150 -9.25 -10.77 -18.69
C GLN A 150 -9.54 -12.19 -18.17
N GLU A 151 -10.77 -12.67 -18.34
CA GLU A 151 -11.29 -13.94 -17.82
C GLU A 151 -10.36 -15.15 -18.03
N SER A 152 -9.48 -15.08 -19.03
CA SER A 152 -8.62 -16.17 -19.45
C SER A 152 -7.44 -16.47 -18.51
N SER A 153 -6.92 -15.53 -17.71
CA SER A 153 -5.72 -15.78 -16.91
C SER A 153 -6.00 -15.89 -15.40
N ALA A 154 -6.83 -15.03 -14.84
CA ALA A 154 -7.12 -15.06 -13.41
C ALA A 154 -8.12 -16.16 -13.05
N GLU A 155 -9.14 -16.38 -13.88
CA GLU A 155 -10.10 -17.46 -13.68
C GLU A 155 -9.44 -18.83 -13.88
N ALA A 156 -8.54 -18.95 -14.86
CA ALA A 156 -7.75 -20.16 -15.06
C ALA A 156 -6.77 -20.42 -13.90
N ALA A 157 -6.12 -19.38 -13.37
CA ALA A 157 -5.23 -19.49 -12.21
C ALA A 157 -6.03 -19.84 -10.94
N PHE A 158 -7.19 -19.20 -10.74
CA PHE A 158 -8.07 -19.47 -9.61
C PHE A 158 -8.72 -20.86 -9.70
N LYS A 159 -9.20 -21.26 -10.88
CA LYS A 159 -9.73 -22.61 -11.12
C LYS A 159 -8.62 -23.67 -10.99
N SER A 160 -7.38 -23.35 -11.41
CA SER A 160 -6.24 -24.25 -11.22
C SER A 160 -5.89 -24.42 -9.73
N ALA A 161 -5.93 -23.33 -8.95
CA ALA A 161 -5.72 -23.38 -7.51
C ALA A 161 -6.82 -24.16 -6.77
N LEU A 162 -8.11 -23.99 -7.20
CA LEU A 162 -9.24 -24.71 -6.63
C LEU A 162 -9.35 -26.19 -7.08
N SER A 163 -8.68 -26.57 -8.16
CA SER A 163 -8.76 -27.94 -8.71
C SER A 163 -8.02 -29.01 -7.89
N GLY A 164 -7.57 -28.68 -6.67
CA GLY A 164 -6.96 -29.63 -5.73
C GLY A 164 -5.55 -30.08 -6.09
N ARG A 165 -4.90 -29.37 -7.05
CA ARG A 165 -3.51 -29.64 -7.44
C ARG A 165 -2.49 -28.76 -6.71
N VAL A 166 -2.98 -27.78 -5.95
CA VAL A 166 -2.16 -26.86 -5.15
C VAL A 166 -2.61 -26.98 -3.72
N SER A 167 -1.72 -27.29 -2.78
CA SER A 167 -2.04 -27.35 -1.37
C SER A 167 -2.20 -25.95 -0.79
N ASP A 168 -2.94 -25.82 0.33
CA ASP A 168 -3.04 -24.55 1.05
C ASP A 168 -1.66 -23.96 1.39
N ALA A 169 -0.65 -24.82 1.59
CA ALA A 169 0.73 -24.41 1.83
C ALA A 169 1.38 -23.78 0.58
N ASP A 170 1.09 -24.28 -0.62
CA ASP A 170 1.61 -23.72 -1.87
C ASP A 170 0.95 -22.38 -2.19
N ILE A 171 -0.37 -22.26 -1.89
CA ILE A 171 -1.10 -20.98 -2.01
C ILE A 171 -0.52 -19.96 -1.04
N VAL A 172 -0.26 -20.34 0.21
CA VAL A 172 0.34 -19.47 1.21
C VAL A 172 1.76 -19.08 0.81
N ALA A 173 2.57 -20.01 0.30
CA ALA A 173 3.93 -19.75 -0.15
C ALA A 173 3.95 -18.76 -1.33
N GLU A 174 3.07 -18.93 -2.30
CA GLU A 174 2.97 -18.03 -3.46
C GLU A 174 2.37 -16.67 -3.09
N LEU A 175 1.37 -16.63 -2.21
CA LEU A 175 0.76 -15.40 -1.70
C LEU A 175 1.73 -14.60 -0.79
N THR A 176 2.62 -15.27 -0.08
CA THR A 176 3.57 -14.61 0.83
C THR A 176 4.86 -14.17 0.15
N GLY A 177 5.05 -14.52 -1.14
CA GLY A 177 6.32 -14.29 -1.82
C GLY A 177 7.46 -15.02 -1.13
N ALA A 178 7.15 -16.14 -0.49
CA ALA A 178 8.12 -17.00 0.16
C ALA A 178 8.96 -17.74 -0.89
N ASP A 179 9.85 -17.01 -1.53
CA ASP A 179 11.16 -17.58 -1.76
C ASP A 179 11.65 -17.95 -0.35
N ALA A 180 11.68 -19.23 -0.08
CA ALA A 180 11.86 -19.86 1.20
C ALA A 180 12.72 -19.03 2.15
N VAL A 181 12.11 -18.43 3.17
CA VAL A 181 12.84 -18.04 4.38
C VAL A 181 13.44 -19.34 4.91
N LYS A 182 14.75 -19.45 4.78
CA LYS A 182 15.47 -20.62 5.32
C LYS A 182 15.17 -20.68 6.81
N PRO A 183 14.89 -21.90 7.36
CA PRO A 183 14.70 -22.05 8.80
C PRO A 183 15.93 -21.50 9.52
N GLY A 184 15.79 -20.44 10.28
CA GLY A 184 16.88 -19.78 11.01
C GLY A 184 16.75 -18.26 11.11
N ASP A 185 15.99 -17.60 10.23
CA ASP A 185 15.70 -16.17 10.38
C ASP A 185 14.40 -16.00 11.19
N GLU A 186 14.48 -16.14 12.50
CA GLU A 186 13.46 -15.69 13.42
C GLU A 186 13.37 -14.15 13.35
N GLN A 187 12.56 -13.66 12.44
CA GLN A 187 12.18 -12.24 12.43
C GLN A 187 11.33 -11.96 13.66
N ARG A 188 11.90 -11.20 14.60
CA ARG A 188 11.14 -10.65 15.73
C ARG A 188 9.88 -9.97 15.20
N PRO A 189 8.71 -10.18 15.83
CA PRO A 189 7.51 -9.45 15.49
C PRO A 189 7.79 -7.95 15.71
N HIS A 190 7.83 -7.18 14.62
CA HIS A 190 7.88 -5.73 14.73
C HIS A 190 6.53 -5.25 15.23
N THR A 191 6.44 -4.98 16.51
CA THR A 191 5.38 -4.13 17.04
C THR A 191 5.65 -2.71 16.50
N ALA A 192 4.62 -2.06 15.99
CA ALA A 192 4.71 -0.70 15.46
C ALA A 192 5.09 0.35 16.53
N ASP A 193 5.35 -0.11 17.75
CA ASP A 193 5.73 0.70 18.91
C ASP A 193 7.22 1.09 18.92
N SER A 194 8.02 0.61 17.95
CA SER A 194 9.46 0.85 17.89
C SER A 194 9.92 1.72 16.71
N ILE A 195 9.03 2.51 16.08
CA ILE A 195 9.49 3.53 15.15
C ILE A 195 9.97 4.71 15.99
N ASP A 196 11.24 4.69 16.33
CA ASP A 196 11.92 5.83 16.93
C ASP A 196 12.27 6.84 15.84
N PHE A 197 11.52 7.93 15.80
CA PHE A 197 11.79 9.04 14.89
C PHE A 197 13.02 9.86 15.34
N GLY A 198 13.60 9.59 16.51
CA GLY A 198 14.73 10.31 17.08
C GLY A 198 16.08 10.06 16.40
N ASP A 199 16.21 8.98 15.62
CA ASP A 199 17.47 8.64 14.92
C ASP A 199 17.68 9.40 13.60
N PHE A 200 16.69 10.16 13.16
CA PHE A 200 16.83 11.01 11.97
C PHE A 200 17.09 12.44 12.42
N GLY A 201 18.36 12.84 12.44
CA GLY A 201 18.77 14.20 12.77
C GLY A 201 17.99 15.23 11.97
N GLU A 202 17.53 16.29 12.64
CA GLU A 202 16.93 17.44 11.99
C GLU A 202 17.95 18.03 11.01
N ILE A 203 17.65 17.99 9.74
CA ILE A 203 18.40 18.73 8.73
C ILE A 203 17.70 20.08 8.62
N GLU A 204 18.30 21.11 9.25
CA GLU A 204 17.91 22.50 8.99
C GLU A 204 18.32 22.87 7.55
N TRP A 205 17.37 23.42 6.80
CA TRP A 205 17.55 23.99 5.47
C TRP A 205 17.66 25.51 5.55
#